data_268f4aef9a46493d6546766debd0af26
#
_entry.id   268f4aef9a46493d6546766debd0af26
#
_cell.length_a   1.000
_cell.length_b   1.000
_cell.length_c   1.000
_cell.angle_alpha   90.00
_cell.angle_beta   90.00
_cell.angle_gamma   90.00
#
_symmetry.space_group_name_H-M   'P 1'
#
loop_
_entity.id
_entity.type
_entity.pdbx_description
1 polymer ?
#
loop_
_entity_poly.entity_id
_entity_poly.type
_entity_poly.pdbx_seq_one_letter_code
_entity_poly.pdbx_strand_id
1 'polypeptide(L)'
;MEFRKNDILILDIEDCGVDGEGIGKADGFTVFVKDAVIGDRIKAKIIKAKKNYGYGRLMEVITPSPYRVKPACSIARQCGGCQLQALSYEQQLKFKEKKVRGHLERIGGFQNLDMEPIMGMEDPYHYRNKAQFPVGKNKDGKIITGFY
;
A
#
# COMPACT_ATOMS: atom_id res chain seq x y z
N MET A 1 -22.91 10.99 4.15
CA MET A 1 -22.62 10.63 5.56
C MET A 1 -21.27 11.19 5.97
N GLU A 2 -21.10 11.59 7.24
CA GLU A 2 -19.81 12.04 7.74
C GLU A 2 -19.17 10.90 8.52
N PHE A 3 -18.10 10.33 7.97
CA PHE A 3 -17.36 9.24 8.62
C PHE A 3 -16.46 9.78 9.71
N ARG A 4 -16.36 9.04 10.83
CA ARG A 4 -15.61 9.42 12.02
C ARG A 4 -14.58 8.39 12.42
N LYS A 5 -13.65 8.79 13.26
CA LYS A 5 -12.67 7.88 13.87
C LYS A 5 -13.41 6.75 14.61
N ASN A 6 -12.94 5.53 14.43
CA ASN A 6 -13.46 4.26 14.93
C ASN A 6 -14.64 3.65 14.16
N ASP A 7 -15.19 4.33 13.14
CA ASP A 7 -16.19 3.70 12.27
C ASP A 7 -15.58 2.48 11.57
N ILE A 8 -16.41 1.47 11.38
CA ILE A 8 -16.03 0.23 10.70
C ILE A 8 -16.73 0.22 9.34
N LEU A 9 -15.96 0.03 8.29
CA LEU A 9 -16.43 0.01 6.92
C LEU A 9 -16.07 -1.29 6.23
N ILE A 10 -16.95 -1.73 5.33
CA ILE A 10 -16.64 -2.75 4.33
C ILE A 10 -16.27 -2.00 3.06
N LEU A 11 -15.09 -2.31 2.51
CA LEU A 11 -14.54 -1.62 1.36
C LEU A 11 -14.09 -2.65 0.32
N ASP A 12 -14.39 -2.36 -0.94
CA ASP A 12 -13.74 -2.98 -2.08
C ASP A 12 -12.53 -2.11 -2.45
N ILE A 13 -11.37 -2.72 -2.58
CA ILE A 13 -10.12 -2.00 -2.88
C ILE A 13 -9.96 -1.89 -4.39
N GLU A 14 -10.14 -0.68 -4.90
CA GLU A 14 -10.21 -0.38 -6.33
C GLU A 14 -8.87 0.10 -6.92
N ASP A 15 -8.00 0.66 -6.09
CA ASP A 15 -6.72 1.23 -6.54
C ASP A 15 -5.65 1.12 -5.45
N CYS A 16 -4.46 1.59 -5.76
CA CYS A 16 -3.31 1.63 -4.86
C CYS A 16 -2.74 3.05 -4.80
N GLY A 17 -2.52 3.54 -3.59
CA GLY A 17 -1.95 4.85 -3.33
C GLY A 17 -0.46 4.91 -3.61
N VAL A 18 0.10 6.12 -3.55
CA VAL A 18 1.52 6.37 -3.85
C VAL A 18 2.48 5.66 -2.90
N ASP A 19 2.04 5.42 -1.68
CA ASP A 19 2.82 4.73 -0.64
C ASP A 19 2.45 3.24 -0.52
N GLY A 20 1.69 2.71 -1.49
CA GLY A 20 1.34 1.29 -1.57
C GLY A 20 0.10 0.88 -0.75
N GLU A 21 -0.62 1.84 -0.16
CA GLU A 21 -1.89 1.56 0.52
C GLU A 21 -3.01 1.24 -0.48
N GLY A 22 -3.88 0.32 -0.13
CA GLY A 22 -5.11 0.10 -0.89
C GLY A 22 -6.06 1.28 -0.75
N ILE A 23 -6.72 1.64 -1.83
CA ILE A 23 -7.72 2.71 -1.89
C ILE A 23 -9.09 2.09 -2.11
N GLY A 24 -10.01 2.32 -1.17
CA GLY A 24 -11.43 2.00 -1.31
C GLY A 24 -12.30 3.24 -1.09
N LYS A 25 -13.56 3.14 -1.49
CA LYS A 25 -14.53 4.22 -1.32
C LYS A 25 -15.80 3.73 -0.64
N ALA A 26 -16.35 4.58 0.22
CA ALA A 26 -17.66 4.40 0.82
C ALA A 26 -18.42 5.73 0.71
N ASP A 27 -19.58 5.74 0.03
CA ASP A 27 -20.42 6.93 -0.18
C ASP A 27 -19.62 8.18 -0.64
N GLY A 28 -18.67 7.98 -1.57
CA GLY A 28 -17.80 9.05 -2.09
C GLY A 28 -16.62 9.42 -1.18
N PHE A 29 -16.53 8.86 0.03
CA PHE A 29 -15.43 9.08 0.95
C PHE A 29 -14.29 8.10 0.65
N THR A 30 -13.11 8.63 0.35
CA THR A 30 -11.92 7.83 0.03
C THR A 30 -11.21 7.36 1.30
N VAL A 31 -10.89 6.08 1.37
CA VAL A 31 -10.17 5.49 2.51
C VAL A 31 -8.89 4.81 2.03
N PHE A 32 -7.76 5.24 2.62
CA PHE A 32 -6.45 4.63 2.42
C PHE A 32 -6.21 3.59 3.50
N VAL A 33 -5.93 2.36 3.11
CA VAL A 33 -5.78 1.24 4.04
C VAL A 33 -4.45 0.52 3.80
N LYS A 34 -3.54 0.63 4.77
CA LYS A 34 -2.26 -0.10 4.72
C LYS A 34 -2.52 -1.62 4.71
N ASP A 35 -1.69 -2.37 3.99
CA ASP A 35 -1.76 -3.83 3.82
C ASP A 35 -3.00 -4.35 3.07
N ALA A 36 -3.86 -3.47 2.57
CA ALA A 36 -4.92 -3.83 1.65
C ALA A 36 -4.40 -3.84 0.21
N VAL A 37 -4.82 -4.85 -0.54
CA VAL A 37 -4.37 -5.10 -1.92
C VAL A 37 -5.52 -4.82 -2.88
N ILE A 38 -5.20 -4.24 -4.03
CA ILE A 38 -6.19 -4.01 -5.09
C ILE A 38 -6.96 -5.30 -5.41
N GLY A 39 -8.29 -5.22 -5.45
CA GLY A 39 -9.19 -6.35 -5.64
C GLY A 39 -9.60 -7.07 -4.35
N ASP A 40 -9.06 -6.70 -3.18
CA ASP A 40 -9.57 -7.20 -1.91
C ASP A 40 -10.93 -6.60 -1.58
N ARG A 41 -11.78 -7.39 -0.93
CA ARG A 41 -12.90 -6.91 -0.12
C ARG A 41 -12.53 -7.03 1.34
N ILE A 42 -12.54 -5.91 2.05
CA ILE A 42 -12.00 -5.82 3.41
C ILE A 42 -12.97 -5.21 4.41
N LYS A 43 -12.71 -5.50 5.68
CA LYS A 43 -13.23 -4.75 6.82
C LYS A 43 -12.14 -3.85 7.36
N ALA A 44 -12.39 -2.55 7.38
CA ALA A 44 -11.43 -1.55 7.85
C ALA A 44 -12.03 -0.69 8.95
N LYS A 45 -11.20 -0.27 9.90
CA LYS A 45 -11.55 0.67 10.97
C LYS A 45 -10.90 2.01 10.68
N ILE A 46 -11.68 3.10 10.65
CA ILE A 46 -11.17 4.45 10.46
C ILE A 46 -10.30 4.84 11.65
N ILE A 47 -9.04 5.16 11.40
CA ILE A 47 -8.09 5.67 12.41
C ILE A 47 -7.96 7.18 12.38
N LYS A 48 -8.19 7.79 11.20
CA LYS A 48 -8.15 9.24 11.01
C LYS A 48 -9.11 9.63 9.89
N ALA A 49 -10.05 10.51 10.17
CA ALA A 49 -10.95 11.10 9.17
C ALA A 49 -10.56 12.55 8.88
N LYS A 50 -10.61 12.93 7.62
CA LYS A 50 -10.52 14.27 7.06
C LYS A 50 -11.84 14.59 6.38
N LYS A 51 -12.01 15.80 5.82
CA LYS A 51 -13.26 16.23 5.18
C LYS A 51 -13.70 15.28 4.03
N ASN A 52 -12.79 14.87 3.16
CA ASN A 52 -13.10 14.11 1.93
C ASN A 52 -12.42 12.74 1.86
N TYR A 53 -11.57 12.41 2.82
CA TYR A 53 -10.84 11.14 2.85
C TYR A 53 -10.43 10.76 4.27
N GLY A 54 -10.04 9.52 4.44
CA GLY A 54 -9.54 9.02 5.72
C GLY A 54 -8.49 7.93 5.56
N TYR A 55 -7.93 7.54 6.70
CA TYR A 55 -7.03 6.41 6.82
C TYR A 55 -7.69 5.32 7.63
N GLY A 56 -7.64 4.11 7.12
CA GLY A 56 -8.20 2.92 7.75
C GLY A 56 -7.13 1.94 8.19
N ARG A 57 -7.40 1.22 9.26
CA ARG A 57 -6.64 0.04 9.67
C ARG A 57 -7.35 -1.19 9.13
N LEU A 58 -6.63 -2.05 8.41
CA LEU A 58 -7.13 -3.35 7.97
C LEU A 58 -7.43 -4.22 9.18
N MET A 59 -8.70 -4.59 9.36
CA MET A 59 -9.16 -5.49 10.41
C MET A 59 -9.23 -6.93 9.91
N GLU A 60 -9.78 -7.12 8.71
CA GLU A 60 -10.04 -8.43 8.13
C GLU A 60 -10.04 -8.35 6.61
N VAL A 61 -9.54 -9.36 5.93
CA VAL A 61 -9.73 -9.57 4.49
C VAL A 61 -10.90 -10.54 4.34
N ILE A 62 -12.05 -10.03 3.91
CA ILE A 62 -13.29 -10.79 3.76
C ILE A 62 -13.19 -11.69 2.53
N THR A 63 -12.78 -11.10 1.41
CA THR A 63 -12.51 -11.81 0.16
C THR A 63 -11.15 -11.35 -0.34
N PRO A 64 -10.16 -12.24 -0.38
CA PRO A 64 -8.84 -11.89 -0.88
C PRO A 64 -8.86 -11.66 -2.39
N SER A 65 -8.10 -10.67 -2.84
CA SER A 65 -7.79 -10.45 -4.24
C SER A 65 -7.10 -11.67 -4.86
N PRO A 66 -7.36 -12.01 -6.14
CA PRO A 66 -6.57 -13.01 -6.85
C PRO A 66 -5.11 -12.62 -7.00
N TYR A 67 -4.79 -11.35 -6.78
CA TYR A 67 -3.42 -10.80 -6.83
C TYR A 67 -2.73 -10.77 -5.48
N ARG A 68 -3.44 -11.13 -4.40
CA ARG A 68 -2.88 -11.19 -3.06
C ARG A 68 -1.99 -12.42 -2.92
N VAL A 69 -0.76 -12.19 -2.47
CA VAL A 69 0.20 -13.25 -2.18
C VAL A 69 0.65 -13.19 -0.72
N LYS A 70 1.13 -14.31 -0.21
CA LYS A 70 1.77 -14.33 1.11
C LYS A 70 3.12 -13.62 1.00
N PRO A 71 3.37 -12.55 1.80
CA PRO A 71 4.68 -11.91 1.84
C PRO A 71 5.80 -12.89 2.16
N ALA A 72 6.94 -12.76 1.49
CA ALA A 72 8.13 -13.56 1.77
C ALA A 72 8.69 -13.28 3.17
N CYS A 73 8.55 -12.05 3.65
CA CYS A 73 8.98 -11.63 4.98
C CYS A 73 7.87 -11.83 6.01
N SER A 74 8.13 -12.57 7.08
CA SER A 74 7.16 -12.86 8.15
C SER A 74 6.72 -11.62 8.94
N ILE A 75 7.55 -10.57 8.96
CA ILE A 75 7.26 -9.30 9.67
C ILE A 75 6.85 -8.16 8.72
N ALA A 76 6.59 -8.44 7.44
CA ALA A 76 6.27 -7.42 6.43
C ALA A 76 5.16 -6.46 6.87
N ARG A 77 4.12 -6.96 7.54
CA ARG A 77 2.99 -6.15 8.00
C ARG A 77 3.35 -5.19 9.15
N GLN A 78 4.32 -5.57 9.99
CA GLN A 78 4.74 -4.80 11.16
C GLN A 78 5.88 -3.85 10.83
N CYS A 79 6.72 -4.24 9.88
CA CYS A 79 7.88 -3.48 9.43
C CYS A 79 7.49 -2.41 8.40
N GLY A 80 8.00 -1.19 8.56
CA GLY A 80 7.80 -0.10 7.60
C GLY A 80 8.67 -0.17 6.34
N GLY A 81 9.54 -1.18 6.21
CA GLY A 81 10.54 -1.26 5.13
C GLY A 81 9.99 -1.63 3.75
N CYS A 82 8.83 -2.31 3.70
CA CYS A 82 8.21 -2.76 2.46
C CYS A 82 6.71 -2.51 2.47
N GLN A 83 6.15 -2.04 1.34
CA GLN A 83 4.73 -1.70 1.23
C GLN A 83 3.95 -2.66 0.33
N LEU A 84 4.59 -3.32 -0.63
CA LEU A 84 3.91 -4.06 -1.70
C LEU A 84 4.09 -5.58 -1.64
N GLN A 85 4.69 -6.15 -0.59
CA GLN A 85 4.99 -7.59 -0.56
C GLN A 85 3.73 -8.49 -0.59
N ALA A 86 2.57 -7.98 -0.23
CA ALA A 86 1.31 -8.72 -0.31
C ALA A 86 0.67 -8.72 -1.71
N LEU A 87 1.22 -7.96 -2.66
CA LEU A 87 0.78 -7.86 -4.04
C LEU A 87 1.70 -8.71 -4.93
N SER A 88 1.14 -9.51 -5.83
CA SER A 88 1.93 -10.30 -6.78
C SER A 88 2.87 -9.42 -7.61
N TYR A 89 4.04 -9.94 -7.96
CA TYR A 89 5.06 -9.12 -8.63
C TYR A 89 4.60 -8.58 -9.98
N GLU A 90 3.85 -9.37 -10.74
CA GLU A 90 3.24 -8.92 -11.98
C GLU A 90 2.35 -7.69 -11.76
N GLN A 91 1.53 -7.69 -10.70
CA GLN A 91 0.68 -6.56 -10.37
C GLN A 91 1.46 -5.37 -9.80
N GLN A 92 2.58 -5.61 -9.12
CA GLN A 92 3.49 -4.53 -8.73
C GLN A 92 4.06 -3.81 -9.95
N LEU A 93 4.41 -4.52 -11.02
CA LEU A 93 4.87 -3.93 -12.26
C LEU A 93 3.78 -3.09 -12.91
N LYS A 94 2.56 -3.62 -13.06
CA LYS A 94 1.41 -2.87 -13.61
C LYS A 94 1.10 -1.61 -12.79
N PHE A 95 1.15 -1.71 -11.48
CA PHE A 95 0.97 -0.56 -10.58
C PHE A 95 2.02 0.53 -10.81
N LYS A 96 3.29 0.15 -10.89
CA LYS A 96 4.40 1.08 -11.12
C LYS A 96 4.31 1.77 -12.48
N GLU A 97 4.01 1.01 -13.53
CA GLU A 97 3.81 1.55 -14.89
C GLU A 97 2.63 2.53 -14.93
N LYS A 98 1.46 2.14 -14.37
CA LYS A 98 0.29 3.01 -14.25
C LYS A 98 0.61 4.30 -13.49
N LYS A 99 1.41 4.21 -12.42
CA LYS A 99 1.82 5.36 -11.61
C LYS A 99 2.68 6.33 -12.40
N VAL A 100 3.70 5.84 -13.10
CA VAL A 100 4.59 6.68 -13.94
C VAL A 100 3.79 7.34 -15.06
N ARG A 101 3.02 6.58 -15.82
CA ARG A 101 2.13 7.10 -16.87
C ARG A 101 1.20 8.18 -16.33
N GLY A 102 0.50 7.90 -15.23
CA GLY A 102 -0.42 8.86 -14.63
C GLY A 102 0.25 10.13 -14.11
N HIS A 103 1.51 10.10 -13.68
CA HIS A 103 2.26 11.29 -13.32
C HIS A 103 2.63 12.12 -14.55
N LEU A 104 3.09 11.47 -15.61
CA LEU A 104 3.44 12.15 -16.86
C LEU A 104 2.22 12.78 -17.52
N GLU A 105 1.10 12.08 -17.58
CA GLU A 105 -0.13 12.57 -18.19
C GLU A 105 -0.81 13.68 -17.36
N ARG A 106 -1.04 13.44 -16.08
CA ARG A 106 -1.85 14.35 -15.23
C ARG A 106 -1.07 15.51 -14.64
N ILE A 107 0.20 15.29 -14.28
CA ILE A 107 1.06 16.32 -13.66
C ILE A 107 1.94 16.94 -14.71
N GLY A 108 2.55 16.14 -15.58
CA GLY A 108 3.43 16.60 -16.66
C GLY A 108 2.68 17.17 -17.85
N GLY A 109 1.37 16.89 -18.01
CA GLY A 109 0.56 17.38 -19.14
C GLY A 109 0.87 16.72 -20.47
N PHE A 110 1.65 15.64 -20.47
CA PHE A 110 1.98 14.90 -21.70
C PHE A 110 0.76 14.13 -22.22
N GLN A 111 0.58 14.12 -23.54
CA GLN A 111 -0.48 13.34 -24.20
C GLN A 111 0.14 12.35 -25.18
N ASN A 112 -0.55 11.23 -25.39
CA ASN A 112 -0.13 10.19 -26.35
C ASN A 112 1.29 9.68 -26.10
N LEU A 113 1.61 9.38 -24.83
CA LEU A 113 2.91 8.86 -24.44
C LEU A 113 3.16 7.48 -25.06
N ASP A 114 4.19 7.39 -25.87
CA ASP A 114 4.78 6.12 -26.28
C ASP A 114 5.75 5.68 -25.17
N MET A 115 5.29 4.74 -24.35
CA MET A 115 6.06 4.21 -23.23
C MET A 115 6.38 2.75 -23.49
N GLU A 116 7.66 2.44 -23.48
CA GLU A 116 8.11 1.05 -23.50
C GLU A 116 7.54 0.29 -22.28
N PRO A 117 7.25 -1.03 -22.44
CA PRO A 117 6.82 -1.86 -21.33
C PRO A 117 7.80 -1.82 -20.16
N ILE A 118 7.29 -1.87 -18.94
CA ILE A 118 8.14 -1.89 -17.74
C ILE A 118 9.02 -3.15 -17.75
N MET A 119 10.31 -2.98 -17.55
CA MET A 119 11.25 -4.08 -17.37
C MET A 119 11.18 -4.60 -15.93
N GLY A 120 10.82 -5.86 -15.78
CA GLY A 120 10.82 -6.56 -14.50
C GLY A 120 12.13 -7.27 -14.23
N MET A 121 12.32 -7.70 -12.98
CA MET A 121 13.41 -8.57 -12.53
C MET A 121 12.94 -10.01 -12.57
N GLU A 122 13.84 -10.94 -12.91
CA GLU A 122 13.57 -12.39 -12.80
C GLU A 122 13.39 -12.80 -11.34
N ASP A 123 14.29 -12.34 -10.45
CA ASP A 123 14.15 -12.44 -8.99
C ASP A 123 13.98 -11.04 -8.38
N PRO A 124 12.76 -10.66 -7.92
CA PRO A 124 12.51 -9.34 -7.35
C PRO A 124 12.97 -9.19 -5.90
N TYR A 125 13.59 -10.20 -5.32
CA TYR A 125 14.13 -10.16 -3.96
C TYR A 125 15.66 -9.99 -3.96
N HIS A 126 16.21 -9.74 -2.77
CA HIS A 126 17.66 -9.64 -2.53
C HIS A 126 18.41 -8.59 -3.38
N TYR A 127 17.68 -7.62 -3.95
CA TYR A 127 18.25 -6.58 -4.82
C TYR A 127 18.96 -5.46 -4.05
N ARG A 128 18.66 -5.30 -2.76
CA ARG A 128 19.16 -4.19 -1.94
C ARG A 128 20.57 -4.48 -1.46
N ASN A 129 21.50 -3.60 -1.79
CA ASN A 129 22.91 -3.67 -1.38
C ASN A 129 23.31 -2.61 -0.34
N LYS A 130 22.36 -1.72 0.05
CA LYS A 130 22.54 -0.73 1.12
C LYS A 130 21.27 -0.63 1.95
N ALA A 131 21.41 -0.73 3.27
CA ALA A 131 20.33 -0.47 4.21
C ALA A 131 20.81 0.45 5.33
N GLN A 132 19.91 1.30 5.83
CA GLN A 132 20.13 2.16 6.99
C GLN A 132 19.17 1.72 8.09
N PHE A 133 19.73 1.42 9.25
CA PHE A 133 18.96 0.98 10.40
C PHE A 133 19.00 2.06 11.47
N PRO A 134 17.88 2.74 11.78
CA PRO A 134 17.81 3.60 12.95
C PRO A 134 18.17 2.83 14.22
N VAL A 135 18.90 3.46 15.10
CA VAL A 135 19.31 2.91 16.40
C VAL A 135 18.63 3.72 17.49
N GLY A 136 18.01 3.05 18.42
CA GLY A 136 17.32 3.67 19.55
C GLY A 136 17.45 2.87 20.83
N LYS A 137 16.74 3.29 21.89
CA LYS A 137 16.61 2.53 23.12
C LYS A 137 15.13 2.19 23.37
N ASN A 138 14.89 0.99 23.85
CA ASN A 138 13.55 0.61 24.33
C ASN A 138 13.29 1.20 25.73
N LYS A 139 12.12 0.91 26.30
CA LYS A 139 11.71 1.38 27.64
C LYS A 139 12.63 0.89 28.76
N ASP A 140 13.31 -0.22 28.55
CA ASP A 140 14.25 -0.83 29.50
C ASP A 140 15.69 -0.33 29.31
N GLY A 141 15.91 0.65 28.43
CA GLY A 141 17.21 1.22 28.13
C GLY A 141 18.11 0.36 27.21
N LYS A 142 17.61 -0.79 26.72
CA LYS A 142 18.37 -1.66 25.81
C LYS A 142 18.41 -1.05 24.41
N ILE A 143 19.55 -1.15 23.75
CA ILE A 143 19.73 -0.73 22.36
C ILE A 143 18.87 -1.62 21.45
N ILE A 144 18.10 -0.99 20.61
CA ILE A 144 17.31 -1.62 19.55
C ILE A 144 17.64 -0.99 18.20
N THR A 145 17.54 -1.76 17.16
CA THR A 145 17.71 -1.30 15.77
C THR A 145 16.66 -1.96 14.88
N GLY A 146 16.25 -1.30 13.80
CA GLY A 146 15.26 -1.84 12.89
C GLY A 146 14.76 -0.80 11.89
N PHE A 147 13.63 -1.11 11.25
CA PHE A 147 12.87 -0.16 10.43
C PHE A 147 11.66 0.35 11.23
N TYR A 148 11.18 1.54 10.85
CA TYR A 148 9.96 2.14 11.40
C TYR A 148 8.76 1.76 10.56
#